data_fcf4cb5249b300899b9cf00921a69d75
#
_entry.id   fcf4cb5249b300899b9cf00921a69d75
#
_cell.length_a   1.000
_cell.length_b   1.000
_cell.length_c   1.000
_cell.angle_alpha   90.00
_cell.angle_beta   90.00
_cell.angle_gamma   90.00
#
_symmetry.space_group_name_H-M   'P 1'
#
loop_
_entity.id
_entity.type
_entity.pdbx_description
1 polymer ?
#
loop_
_entity_poly.entity_id
_entity_poly.type
_entity_poly.pdbx_seq_one_letter_code
_entity_poly.pdbx_strand_id
1 'polypeptide(L)'
;MAKYTVAVAGATGYAGGEALRILAAHPDFDITCVAGHSSVGESMAKHMPHIPQLANLVVEDTTPEVLNGHDVIILALPHGASGKLASQLDPNAVVVDLGADHRLEEQAAWDEFYGGDFYEHWTYGMPELLHDGESRARA
;
A
#
# COMPACT_ATOMS: atom_id res chain seq x y z
N MET A 1 -1.15 -20.66 10.39
CA MET A 1 -0.10 -20.29 9.41
C MET A 1 -0.67 -19.27 8.47
N ALA A 2 0.01 -18.14 8.32
CA ALA A 2 -0.41 -17.10 7.38
C ALA A 2 -0.44 -17.65 5.95
N LYS A 3 -1.42 -17.21 5.16
CA LYS A 3 -1.64 -17.68 3.79
C LYS A 3 -1.04 -16.77 2.73
N TYR A 4 -0.87 -15.50 3.04
CA TYR A 4 -0.46 -14.48 2.08
C TYR A 4 0.68 -13.63 2.62
N THR A 5 1.68 -13.40 1.79
CA THR A 5 2.79 -12.49 2.10
C THR A 5 2.41 -11.06 1.74
N VAL A 6 2.82 -10.10 2.58
CA VAL A 6 2.48 -8.69 2.41
C VAL A 6 3.73 -7.81 2.43
N ALA A 7 3.83 -6.93 1.44
CA ALA A 7 4.77 -5.81 1.41
C ALA A 7 4.02 -4.49 1.64
N VAL A 8 4.59 -3.60 2.44
CA VAL A 8 4.03 -2.27 2.69
C VAL A 8 5.05 -1.20 2.33
N ALA A 9 4.78 -0.42 1.30
CA ALA A 9 5.54 0.75 0.91
C ALA A 9 5.00 2.01 1.61
N GLY A 10 5.88 2.87 2.10
CA GLY A 10 5.52 3.98 2.98
C GLY A 10 5.25 3.53 4.42
N ALA A 11 5.92 2.46 4.83
CA ALA A 11 5.70 1.75 6.09
C ALA A 11 5.85 2.63 7.35
N THR A 12 6.72 3.62 7.32
CA THR A 12 6.99 4.50 8.46
C THR A 12 6.11 5.75 8.53
N GLY A 13 5.23 5.95 7.53
CA GLY A 13 4.24 7.02 7.53
C GLY A 13 2.98 6.68 8.34
N TYR A 14 2.06 7.64 8.46
CA TYR A 14 0.81 7.44 9.21
C TYR A 14 -0.08 6.36 8.61
N ALA A 15 -0.37 6.44 7.30
CA ALA A 15 -1.23 5.47 6.63
C ALA A 15 -0.58 4.08 6.56
N GLY A 16 0.71 4.01 6.22
CA GLY A 16 1.47 2.76 6.24
C GLY A 16 1.53 2.12 7.61
N GLY A 17 1.76 2.92 8.65
CA GLY A 17 1.77 2.46 10.04
C GLY A 17 0.43 1.90 10.49
N GLU A 18 -0.67 2.53 10.11
CA GLU A 18 -2.00 2.03 10.44
C GLU A 18 -2.34 0.74 9.69
N ALA A 19 -1.96 0.64 8.41
CA ALA A 19 -2.08 -0.61 7.66
C ALA A 19 -1.29 -1.75 8.34
N LEU A 20 -0.06 -1.48 8.74
CA LEU A 20 0.79 -2.45 9.47
C LEU A 20 0.16 -2.89 10.78
N ARG A 21 -0.42 -1.96 11.56
CA ARG A 21 -1.08 -2.28 12.82
C ARG A 21 -2.25 -3.26 12.63
N ILE A 22 -3.05 -3.05 11.60
CA ILE A 22 -4.20 -3.91 11.28
C ILE A 22 -3.72 -5.27 10.76
N LEU A 23 -2.79 -5.28 9.82
CA LEU A 23 -2.29 -6.49 9.17
C LEU A 23 -1.49 -7.38 10.14
N ALA A 24 -0.70 -6.80 11.05
CA ALA A 24 0.11 -7.55 12.01
C ALA A 24 -0.73 -8.42 12.96
N ALA A 25 -1.99 -8.06 13.18
CA ALA A 25 -2.93 -8.83 13.99
C ALA A 25 -3.77 -9.81 13.18
N HIS A 26 -3.69 -9.79 11.86
CA HIS A 26 -4.55 -10.60 11.00
C HIS A 26 -3.98 -12.01 10.81
N PRO A 27 -4.80 -13.06 10.98
CA PRO A 27 -4.31 -14.45 10.99
C PRO A 27 -3.88 -14.98 9.61
N ASP A 28 -4.32 -14.35 8.52
CA ASP A 28 -4.05 -14.83 7.17
C ASP A 28 -2.91 -14.09 6.47
N PHE A 29 -2.40 -12.99 7.05
CA PHE A 29 -1.33 -12.20 6.46
C PHE A 29 -0.03 -12.28 7.24
N ASP A 30 1.08 -12.39 6.49
CA ASP A 30 2.43 -12.29 7.01
C ASP A 30 3.13 -11.10 6.37
N ILE A 31 3.47 -10.11 7.19
CA ILE A 31 4.20 -8.92 6.74
C ILE A 31 5.68 -9.30 6.64
N THR A 32 6.16 -9.50 5.43
CA THR A 32 7.51 -9.93 5.15
C THR A 32 8.42 -8.83 4.60
N CYS A 33 7.83 -7.71 4.15
CA CYS A 33 8.56 -6.57 3.63
C CYS A 33 7.95 -5.25 4.10
N VAL A 34 8.80 -4.35 4.54
CA VAL A 34 8.46 -2.96 4.86
C VAL A 34 9.43 -2.05 4.10
N ALA A 35 8.90 -1.16 3.29
CA ALA A 35 9.69 -0.26 2.47
C ALA A 35 9.41 1.20 2.78
N GLY A 36 10.42 2.03 2.61
CA GLY A 36 10.35 3.46 2.85
C GLY A 36 11.38 4.19 2.01
N HIS A 37 11.55 5.48 2.26
CA HIS A 37 12.51 6.30 1.52
C HIS A 37 13.60 6.87 2.44
N SER A 38 13.20 7.65 3.42
CA SER A 38 14.13 8.32 4.35
C SER A 38 14.60 7.44 5.51
N SER A 39 13.94 6.30 5.74
CA SER A 39 14.19 5.40 6.86
C SER A 39 14.83 4.07 6.47
N VAL A 40 15.33 3.96 5.24
CA VAL A 40 16.00 2.74 4.75
C VAL A 40 17.15 2.35 5.68
N GLY A 41 17.23 1.06 6.02
CA GLY A 41 18.21 0.50 6.94
C GLY A 41 17.85 0.59 8.42
N GLU A 42 16.77 1.27 8.77
CA GLU A 42 16.30 1.36 10.15
C GLU A 42 15.36 0.20 10.51
N SER A 43 15.46 -0.26 11.76
CA SER A 43 14.55 -1.29 12.27
C SER A 43 13.16 -0.73 12.52
N MET A 44 12.13 -1.52 12.23
CA MET A 44 10.74 -1.17 12.57
C MET A 44 10.50 -1.03 14.07
N ALA A 45 11.31 -1.66 14.90
CA ALA A 45 11.26 -1.45 16.37
C ALA A 45 11.48 0.03 16.75
N LYS A 46 12.25 0.79 15.96
CA LYS A 46 12.46 2.22 16.17
C LYS A 46 11.21 3.05 15.84
N HIS A 47 10.50 2.68 14.79
CA HIS A 47 9.35 3.43 14.27
C HIS A 47 8.04 2.99 14.93
N MET A 48 7.89 1.70 15.21
CA MET A 48 6.66 1.10 15.73
C MET A 48 6.94 0.14 16.89
N PRO A 49 7.47 0.66 18.00
CA PRO A 49 7.80 -0.17 19.16
C PRO A 49 6.58 -0.84 19.80
N HIS A 50 5.39 -0.34 19.49
CA HIS A 50 4.12 -0.88 19.97
C HIS A 50 3.60 -2.08 19.16
N ILE A 51 4.29 -2.45 18.07
CA ILE A 51 3.96 -3.63 17.23
C ILE A 51 5.16 -4.59 17.26
N PRO A 52 5.30 -5.41 18.30
CA PRO A 52 6.47 -6.27 18.47
C PRO A 52 6.65 -7.30 17.34
N GLN A 53 5.59 -7.67 16.64
CA GLN A 53 5.65 -8.57 15.48
C GLN A 53 6.53 -8.04 14.35
N LEU A 54 6.67 -6.72 14.24
CA LEU A 54 7.45 -6.06 13.19
C LEU A 54 8.90 -5.74 13.62
N ALA A 55 9.26 -5.99 14.86
CA ALA A 55 10.54 -5.52 15.45
C ALA A 55 11.79 -5.96 14.69
N ASN A 56 11.74 -7.15 14.08
CA ASN A 56 12.87 -7.72 13.32
C ASN A 56 12.94 -7.27 11.86
N LEU A 57 11.91 -6.56 11.36
CA LEU A 57 11.92 -6.05 10.00
C LEU A 57 12.77 -4.79 9.91
N VAL A 58 13.56 -4.72 8.85
CA VAL A 58 14.37 -3.55 8.49
C VAL A 58 13.73 -2.88 7.29
N VAL A 59 13.64 -1.56 7.31
CA VAL A 59 13.07 -0.79 6.21
C VAL A 59 13.96 -0.90 4.98
N GLU A 60 13.40 -1.40 3.89
CA GLU A 60 14.04 -1.52 2.58
C GLU A 60 13.71 -0.33 1.68
N ASP A 61 14.39 -0.20 0.56
CA ASP A 61 14.09 0.85 -0.40
C ASP A 61 12.79 0.55 -1.16
N THR A 62 12.08 1.61 -1.53
CA THR A 62 10.80 1.49 -2.24
C THR A 62 11.05 1.32 -3.73
N THR A 63 11.35 0.09 -4.14
CA THR A 63 11.60 -0.28 -5.54
C THR A 63 10.76 -1.48 -5.97
N PRO A 64 10.50 -1.65 -7.29
CA PRO A 64 9.79 -2.83 -7.78
C PRO A 64 10.48 -4.15 -7.40
N GLU A 65 11.80 -4.18 -7.39
CA GLU A 65 12.59 -5.37 -7.07
C GLU A 65 12.37 -5.83 -5.63
N VAL A 66 12.19 -4.89 -4.71
CA VAL A 66 11.91 -5.16 -3.29
C VAL A 66 10.47 -5.59 -3.08
N LEU A 67 9.52 -4.96 -3.77
CA LEU A 67 8.09 -5.18 -3.56
C LEU A 67 7.54 -6.39 -4.30
N ASN A 68 8.07 -6.72 -5.48
CA ASN A 68 7.61 -7.87 -6.26
C ASN A 68 7.91 -9.20 -5.55
N GLY A 69 7.09 -10.20 -5.84
CA GLY A 69 7.18 -11.51 -5.20
C GLY A 69 6.32 -11.66 -3.94
N HIS A 70 5.58 -10.62 -3.56
CA HIS A 70 4.58 -10.68 -2.49
C HIS A 70 3.18 -10.85 -3.07
N ASP A 71 2.31 -11.54 -2.34
CA ASP A 71 0.91 -11.76 -2.77
C ASP A 71 0.11 -10.46 -2.71
N VAL A 72 0.39 -9.61 -1.72
CA VAL A 72 -0.29 -8.34 -1.50
C VAL A 72 0.74 -7.22 -1.32
N ILE A 73 0.53 -6.12 -2.02
CA ILE A 73 1.38 -4.92 -1.93
C ILE A 73 0.51 -3.72 -1.55
N ILE A 74 0.80 -3.11 -0.41
CA ILE A 74 0.12 -1.90 0.04
C ILE A 74 1.00 -0.69 -0.29
N LEU A 75 0.46 0.26 -1.02
CA LEU A 75 1.12 1.52 -1.36
C LEU A 75 0.54 2.65 -0.51
N ALA A 76 1.30 3.10 0.47
CA ALA A 76 0.98 4.23 1.33
C ALA A 76 1.92 5.41 1.03
N LEU A 77 1.96 5.80 -0.24
CA LEU A 77 2.87 6.79 -0.79
C LEU A 77 2.17 8.13 -1.06
N PRO A 78 2.92 9.24 -1.14
CA PRO A 78 2.38 10.50 -1.63
C PRO A 78 1.79 10.36 -3.04
N HIS A 79 0.81 11.20 -3.38
CA HIS A 79 0.30 11.27 -4.75
C HIS A 79 1.43 11.61 -5.75
N GLY A 80 1.34 11.05 -6.95
CA GLY A 80 2.39 11.13 -7.97
C GLY A 80 3.48 10.06 -7.86
N ALA A 81 3.61 9.37 -6.72
CA ALA A 81 4.63 8.35 -6.52
C ALA A 81 4.10 6.93 -6.78
N SER A 82 2.88 6.62 -6.37
CA SER A 82 2.33 5.27 -6.48
C SER A 82 2.04 4.86 -7.91
N GLY A 83 1.54 5.74 -8.76
CA GLY A 83 1.19 5.41 -10.15
C GLY A 83 2.38 4.92 -10.97
N LYS A 84 3.51 5.60 -10.89
CA LYS A 84 4.74 5.18 -11.56
C LYS A 84 5.26 3.84 -11.04
N LEU A 85 5.25 3.67 -9.73
CA LEU A 85 5.70 2.43 -9.10
C LEU A 85 4.78 1.26 -9.45
N ALA A 86 3.46 1.47 -9.36
CA ALA A 86 2.45 0.45 -9.61
C ALA A 86 2.55 -0.13 -11.03
N SER A 87 2.92 0.67 -12.04
CA SER A 87 3.09 0.20 -13.41
C SER A 87 4.22 -0.82 -13.60
N GLN A 88 5.09 -0.98 -12.61
CA GLN A 88 6.25 -1.87 -12.63
C GLN A 88 6.10 -3.08 -11.68
N LEU A 89 4.96 -3.17 -10.98
CA LEU A 89 4.69 -4.27 -10.07
C LEU A 89 4.15 -5.50 -10.81
N ASP A 90 4.31 -6.66 -10.19
CA ASP A 90 3.80 -7.93 -10.71
C ASP A 90 2.28 -7.84 -10.92
N PRO A 91 1.78 -8.09 -12.14
CA PRO A 91 0.34 -8.03 -12.43
C PRO A 91 -0.48 -9.11 -11.70
N ASN A 92 0.16 -10.12 -11.13
CA ASN A 92 -0.51 -11.15 -10.34
C ASN A 92 -0.63 -10.78 -8.85
N ALA A 93 0.10 -9.78 -8.38
CA ALA A 93 -0.03 -9.30 -7.02
C ALA A 93 -1.33 -8.50 -6.83
N VAL A 94 -1.93 -8.62 -5.67
CA VAL A 94 -3.02 -7.72 -5.27
C VAL A 94 -2.40 -6.42 -4.77
N VAL A 95 -2.63 -5.33 -5.49
CA VAL A 95 -2.11 -4.01 -5.12
C VAL A 95 -3.23 -3.16 -4.55
N VAL A 96 -3.02 -2.63 -3.34
CA VAL A 96 -3.91 -1.67 -2.68
C VAL A 96 -3.19 -0.34 -2.60
N ASP A 97 -3.68 0.65 -3.34
CA ASP A 97 -3.13 2.00 -3.34
C ASP A 97 -3.96 2.92 -2.42
N LEU A 98 -3.36 3.37 -1.34
CA LEU A 98 -3.97 4.34 -0.41
C LEU A 98 -3.76 5.79 -0.89
N GLY A 99 -2.97 6.00 -1.94
CA GLY A 99 -2.73 7.29 -2.57
C GLY A 99 -3.89 7.72 -3.49
N ALA A 100 -3.65 8.80 -4.22
CA ALA A 100 -4.67 9.40 -5.09
C ALA A 100 -4.55 9.00 -6.56
N ASP A 101 -3.41 8.45 -6.99
CA ASP A 101 -3.03 8.32 -8.40
C ASP A 101 -4.01 7.50 -9.25
N HIS A 102 -4.65 6.50 -8.67
CA HIS A 102 -5.62 5.65 -9.36
C HIS A 102 -7.09 5.92 -8.95
N ARG A 103 -7.35 7.07 -8.30
CA ARG A 103 -8.64 7.38 -7.68
C ARG A 103 -9.66 7.95 -8.64
N LEU A 104 -9.25 8.86 -9.52
CA LEU A 104 -10.14 9.61 -10.39
C LEU A 104 -10.23 9.00 -11.79
N GLU A 105 -11.43 8.95 -12.34
CA GLU A 105 -11.71 8.41 -13.68
C GLU A 105 -11.34 9.39 -14.79
N GLU A 106 -11.49 10.69 -14.53
CA GLU A 106 -11.37 11.74 -15.52
C GLU A 106 -10.09 12.57 -15.31
N GLN A 107 -9.31 12.72 -16.38
CA GLN A 107 -8.10 13.54 -16.35
C GLN A 107 -8.38 14.99 -15.97
N ALA A 108 -9.48 15.57 -16.43
CA ALA A 108 -9.83 16.94 -16.09
C ALA A 108 -10.03 17.14 -14.57
N ALA A 109 -10.63 16.17 -13.89
CA ALA A 109 -10.77 16.19 -12.45
C ALA A 109 -9.41 16.02 -11.75
N TRP A 110 -8.53 15.17 -12.29
CA TRP A 110 -7.17 15.03 -11.78
C TRP A 110 -6.39 16.34 -11.87
N ASP A 111 -6.44 17.01 -13.01
CA ASP A 111 -5.77 18.29 -13.25
C ASP A 111 -6.30 19.41 -12.33
N GLU A 112 -7.60 19.38 -12.02
CA GLU A 112 -8.22 20.35 -11.10
C GLU A 112 -7.80 20.15 -9.64
N PHE A 113 -7.77 18.89 -9.15
CA PHE A 113 -7.61 18.59 -7.73
C PHE A 113 -6.18 18.20 -7.32
N TYR A 114 -5.39 17.62 -8.22
CA TYR A 114 -4.06 17.09 -7.91
C TYR A 114 -2.96 17.62 -8.84
N GLY A 115 -3.14 17.50 -10.15
CA GLY A 115 -2.13 17.82 -11.17
C GLY A 115 -1.02 16.78 -11.29
N GLY A 116 -0.15 16.93 -12.30
CA GLY A 116 0.90 15.97 -12.62
C GLY A 116 0.42 14.85 -13.53
N ASP A 117 1.16 13.73 -13.57
CA ASP A 117 0.83 12.62 -14.45
C ASP A 117 -0.49 11.96 -14.04
N PHE A 118 -1.32 11.68 -15.05
CA PHE A 118 -2.57 10.98 -14.88
C PHE A 118 -2.39 9.47 -15.12
N TYR A 119 -2.91 8.65 -14.21
CA TYR A 119 -2.84 7.20 -14.28
C TYR A 119 -4.21 6.58 -14.44
N GLU A 120 -4.25 5.34 -14.94
CA GLU A 120 -5.47 4.58 -15.11
C GLU A 120 -6.22 4.46 -13.78
N HIS A 121 -7.53 4.67 -13.84
CA HIS A 121 -8.44 4.51 -12.70
C HIS A 121 -8.51 3.04 -12.25
N TRP A 122 -8.41 2.82 -10.95
CA TRP A 122 -8.69 1.54 -10.32
C TRP A 122 -10.02 1.59 -9.56
N THR A 123 -10.52 0.43 -9.18
CA THR A 123 -11.70 0.35 -8.31
C THR A 123 -11.44 1.17 -7.05
N TYR A 124 -12.27 2.18 -6.84
CA TYR A 124 -12.16 3.08 -5.68
C TYR A 124 -13.43 3.00 -4.85
N GLY A 125 -13.29 2.72 -3.58
CA GLY A 125 -14.41 2.61 -2.70
C GLY A 125 -14.04 2.34 -1.25
N MET A 126 -15.06 2.22 -0.44
CA MET A 126 -14.97 1.89 0.96
C MET A 126 -15.89 0.69 1.22
N PRO A 127 -15.34 -0.53 1.38
CA PRO A 127 -16.13 -1.76 1.47
C PRO A 127 -17.16 -1.77 2.61
N GLU A 128 -16.92 -0.97 3.66
CA GLU A 128 -17.80 -0.80 4.80
C GLU A 128 -19.08 -0.03 4.46
N LEU A 129 -19.06 0.79 3.43
CA LEU A 129 -20.24 1.51 2.98
C LEU A 129 -21.12 0.58 2.14
N LEU A 130 -22.38 0.52 2.49
CA LEU A 130 -23.41 -0.18 1.71
C LEU A 130 -23.92 0.77 0.63
N HIS A 131 -23.66 0.40 -0.62
CA HIS A 131 -24.28 1.04 -1.78
C HIS A 131 -25.41 0.14 -2.27
N ASP A 132 -26.55 0.75 -2.64
CA ASP A 132 -27.72 0.03 -3.11
C ASP A 132 -27.36 -0.83 -4.34
N GLY A 133 -27.43 -2.15 -4.20
CA GLY A 133 -27.21 -3.12 -5.26
C GLY A 133 -25.76 -3.37 -5.66
N GLU A 134 -24.79 -2.79 -4.99
CA GLU A 134 -23.36 -3.03 -5.27
C GLU A 134 -22.74 -4.06 -4.32
N SER A 135 -21.89 -4.90 -4.88
CA SER A 135 -21.13 -5.87 -4.09
C SER A 135 -19.89 -5.22 -3.49
N ARG A 136 -19.65 -5.43 -2.21
CA ARG A 136 -18.41 -5.02 -1.51
C ARG A 136 -17.15 -5.62 -2.12
N ALA A 137 -17.26 -6.75 -2.81
CA ALA A 137 -16.14 -7.40 -3.46
C ALA A 137 -15.57 -6.61 -4.65
N ARG A 138 -16.19 -5.48 -5.01
CA ARG A 138 -15.74 -4.62 -6.10
C ARG A 138 -15.13 -3.30 -5.65
N ALA A 139 -15.07 -3.08 -4.34
CA ALA A 139 -14.43 -1.89 -3.79
C ALA A 139 -12.98 -2.15 -3.43
#